data_a68723a48612c2ace694f2f30742db8b
#
_entry.id   a68723a48612c2ace694f2f30742db8b
#
_cell.length_a   1.000
_cell.length_b   1.000
_cell.length_c   1.000
_cell.angle_alpha   90.00
_cell.angle_beta   90.00
_cell.angle_gamma   90.00
#
_symmetry.space_group_name_H-M   'P 1'
#
loop_
_entity.id
_entity.type
_entity.pdbx_description
1 polymer ?
#
loop_
_entity_poly.entity_id
_entity_poly.type
_entity_poly.pdbx_seq_one_letter_code
_entity_poly.pdbx_strand_id
1 'polypeptide(L)'
;MKMRIKKNKNPTKALVGIGEITPYSIKRAEDELVYFLVKPTNISVLSENSVAGKINALANVLKSMEELEILCLSSKENFDANKEYLKSRMEEEENHVVRKLLEQDLKSLDKMQIQMATAREFIFVLRLKNEKDSNIYAYLSNIEKSIKE
;
A
#
# COMPACT_ATOMS: atom_id res chain seq x y z
N MET A 1 38.05 29.59 21.80
CA MET A 1 36.89 28.95 22.47
C MET A 1 35.94 28.45 21.37
N LYS A 2 36.01 27.16 21.03
CA LYS A 2 35.13 26.59 19.93
C LYS A 2 33.84 26.12 20.59
N MET A 3 32.73 26.83 20.32
CA MET A 3 31.39 26.37 20.68
C MET A 3 31.07 25.07 19.94
N ARG A 4 31.00 23.95 20.68
CA ARG A 4 30.44 22.70 20.18
C ARG A 4 28.93 22.83 20.18
N ILE A 5 28.35 23.12 19.01
CA ILE A 5 26.91 23.00 18.79
C ILE A 5 26.54 21.53 18.98
N LYS A 6 25.86 21.21 20.09
CA LYS A 6 25.23 19.91 20.29
C LYS A 6 24.17 19.75 19.19
N LYS A 7 24.45 18.96 18.16
CA LYS A 7 23.44 18.49 17.21
C LYS A 7 22.41 17.70 18.00
N ASN A 8 21.23 18.30 18.16
CA ASN A 8 20.06 17.62 18.72
C ASN A 8 19.65 16.53 17.71
N LYS A 9 20.02 15.28 18.01
CA LYS A 9 19.73 14.11 17.19
C LYS A 9 18.33 13.58 17.52
N ASN A 10 17.29 14.37 17.29
CA ASN A 10 15.97 13.78 17.21
C ASN A 10 15.83 13.16 15.81
N PRO A 11 15.74 11.83 15.69
CA PRO A 11 15.54 11.21 14.39
C PRO A 11 14.21 11.69 13.80
N THR A 12 14.12 11.82 12.46
CA THR A 12 12.90 12.22 11.74
C THR A 12 11.68 11.42 12.19
N LYS A 13 11.88 10.16 12.54
CA LYS A 13 10.90 9.23 13.13
C LYS A 13 10.23 9.84 14.38
N ALA A 14 10.99 10.45 15.28
CA ALA A 14 10.44 11.08 16.48
C ALA A 14 9.66 12.37 16.16
N LEU A 15 10.06 13.10 15.11
CA LEU A 15 9.35 14.31 14.67
C LEU A 15 7.95 14.00 14.12
N VAL A 16 7.76 12.84 13.49
CA VAL A 16 6.45 12.39 12.99
C VAL A 16 5.67 11.55 14.00
N GLY A 17 6.14 11.49 15.26
CA GLY A 17 5.45 10.80 16.34
C GLY A 17 5.55 9.27 16.32
N ILE A 18 6.42 8.70 15.49
CA ILE A 18 6.65 7.25 15.44
C ILE A 18 7.63 6.85 16.53
N GLY A 19 7.18 6.03 17.47
CA GLY A 19 8.02 5.44 18.53
C GLY A 19 8.80 4.24 18.00
N GLU A 20 8.11 3.19 17.62
CA GLU A 20 8.66 1.92 17.17
C GLU A 20 7.92 1.37 15.96
N ILE A 21 8.62 0.67 15.07
CA ILE A 21 8.03 -0.08 13.98
C ILE A 21 8.27 -1.56 14.30
N THR A 22 7.18 -2.29 14.53
CA THR A 22 7.20 -3.73 14.75
C THR A 22 6.95 -4.47 13.43
N PRO A 23 7.05 -5.80 13.38
CA PRO A 23 6.74 -6.56 12.16
C PRO A 23 5.30 -6.43 11.67
N TYR A 24 4.36 -6.00 12.51
CA TYR A 24 2.92 -5.94 12.18
C TYR A 24 2.29 -4.57 12.47
N SER A 25 2.99 -3.63 13.12
CA SER A 25 2.40 -2.39 13.57
C SER A 25 3.38 -1.22 13.62
N ILE A 26 2.83 -0.02 13.77
CA ILE A 26 3.56 1.20 14.08
C ILE A 26 3.09 1.69 15.44
N LYS A 27 3.99 1.66 16.44
CA LYS A 27 3.73 2.21 17.78
C LYS A 27 3.96 3.71 17.77
N ARG A 28 2.99 4.44 18.30
CA ARG A 28 3.06 5.87 18.59
C ARG A 28 3.01 6.09 20.10
N ALA A 29 3.10 7.35 20.55
CA ALA A 29 3.10 7.68 21.98
C ALA A 29 1.79 7.24 22.68
N GLU A 30 0.66 7.31 21.98
CA GLU A 30 -0.67 7.13 22.57
C GLU A 30 -1.40 5.87 22.08
N ASP A 31 -0.95 5.26 20.98
CA ASP A 31 -1.62 4.13 20.35
C ASP A 31 -0.67 3.30 19.47
N GLU A 32 -1.19 2.21 18.96
CA GLU A 32 -0.52 1.32 18.02
C GLU A 32 -1.40 1.12 16.78
N LEU A 33 -0.85 1.32 15.59
CA LEU A 33 -1.57 1.23 14.33
C LEU A 33 -1.16 -0.01 13.55
N VAL A 34 -2.16 -0.78 13.11
CA VAL A 34 -1.98 -1.94 12.23
C VAL A 34 -2.59 -1.65 10.88
N TYR A 35 -1.90 -2.02 9.81
CA TYR A 35 -2.28 -1.72 8.43
C TYR A 35 -2.56 -2.99 7.66
N PHE A 36 -3.74 -3.09 7.05
CA PHE A 36 -4.12 -4.18 6.16
C PHE A 36 -4.32 -3.63 4.75
N LEU A 37 -3.46 -4.04 3.82
CA LEU A 37 -3.63 -3.71 2.41
C LEU A 37 -4.78 -4.52 1.83
N VAL A 38 -5.80 -3.84 1.31
CA VAL A 38 -6.97 -4.47 0.70
C VAL A 38 -6.71 -4.68 -0.78
N LYS A 39 -6.74 -5.94 -1.23
CA LYS A 39 -6.66 -6.25 -2.66
C LYS A 39 -8.02 -5.98 -3.31
N PRO A 40 -8.10 -5.06 -4.28
CA PRO A 40 -9.35 -4.81 -4.98
C PRO A 40 -9.75 -6.04 -5.80
N THR A 41 -11.04 -6.34 -5.82
CA THR A 41 -11.61 -7.38 -6.67
C THR A 41 -12.40 -6.73 -7.80
N ASN A 42 -12.19 -7.20 -9.03
CA ASN A 42 -13.00 -6.73 -10.15
C ASN A 42 -14.42 -7.32 -10.05
N ILE A 43 -15.35 -6.46 -9.62
CA ILE A 43 -16.77 -6.86 -9.44
C ILE A 43 -17.50 -7.10 -10.76
N SER A 44 -17.01 -6.56 -11.89
CA SER A 44 -17.67 -6.68 -13.19
C SER A 44 -17.70 -8.11 -13.75
N VAL A 45 -16.84 -9.00 -13.23
CA VAL A 45 -16.75 -10.41 -13.64
C VAL A 45 -17.41 -11.35 -12.63
N LEU A 46 -17.98 -10.83 -11.55
CA LEU A 46 -18.61 -11.61 -10.49
C LEU A 46 -20.13 -11.73 -10.73
N SER A 47 -20.72 -12.84 -10.25
CA SER A 47 -22.18 -12.96 -10.17
C SER A 47 -22.75 -12.02 -9.12
N GLU A 48 -24.02 -11.64 -9.27
CA GLU A 48 -24.74 -10.78 -8.30
C GLU A 48 -24.68 -11.33 -6.87
N ASN A 49 -24.83 -12.65 -6.71
CA ASN A 49 -24.73 -13.32 -5.41
C ASN A 49 -23.33 -13.17 -4.80
N SER A 50 -22.29 -13.27 -5.62
CA SER A 50 -20.91 -13.10 -5.15
C SER A 50 -20.63 -11.65 -4.75
N VAL A 51 -21.18 -10.68 -5.47
CA VAL A 51 -21.08 -9.26 -5.11
C VAL A 51 -21.80 -9.00 -3.80
N ALA A 52 -23.06 -9.49 -3.66
CA ALA A 52 -23.81 -9.37 -2.42
C ALA A 52 -23.10 -10.01 -1.23
N GLY A 53 -22.46 -11.19 -1.43
CA GLY A 53 -21.64 -11.84 -0.40
C GLY A 53 -20.49 -10.95 0.06
N LYS A 54 -19.75 -10.32 -0.86
CA LYS A 54 -18.65 -9.41 -0.53
C LYS A 54 -19.10 -8.13 0.18
N ILE A 55 -20.25 -7.59 -0.21
CA ILE A 55 -20.86 -6.43 0.47
C ILE A 55 -21.22 -6.79 1.91
N ASN A 56 -21.82 -7.96 2.13
CA ASN A 56 -22.17 -8.43 3.46
C ASN A 56 -20.93 -8.71 4.32
N ALA A 57 -19.87 -9.31 3.75
CA ALA A 57 -18.61 -9.51 4.45
C ALA A 57 -18.00 -8.18 4.90
N LEU A 58 -17.91 -7.18 4.02
CA LEU A 58 -17.44 -5.85 4.36
C LEU A 58 -18.30 -5.20 5.44
N ALA A 59 -19.63 -5.30 5.33
CA ALA A 59 -20.55 -4.76 6.33
C ALA A 59 -20.34 -5.41 7.71
N ASN A 60 -20.05 -6.71 7.77
CA ASN A 60 -19.76 -7.41 9.01
C ASN A 60 -18.42 -6.95 9.61
N VAL A 61 -17.38 -6.78 8.79
CA VAL A 61 -16.08 -6.22 9.22
C VAL A 61 -16.30 -4.83 9.84
N LEU A 62 -17.01 -3.94 9.15
CA LEU A 62 -17.28 -2.59 9.63
C LEU A 62 -18.11 -2.56 10.93
N LYS A 63 -19.02 -3.52 11.11
CA LYS A 63 -19.83 -3.64 12.34
C LYS A 63 -19.03 -4.21 13.52
N SER A 64 -18.04 -5.05 13.25
CA SER A 64 -17.26 -5.71 14.29
C SER A 64 -16.08 -4.89 14.83
N MET A 65 -15.71 -3.81 14.15
CA MET A 65 -14.55 -2.98 14.47
C MET A 65 -14.99 -1.53 14.70
N GLU A 66 -15.00 -1.10 15.97
CA GLU A 66 -15.42 0.26 16.33
C GLU A 66 -14.48 1.35 15.83
N GLU A 67 -13.19 1.06 15.66
CA GLU A 67 -12.15 2.04 15.31
C GLU A 67 -11.39 1.64 14.03
N LEU A 68 -12.14 1.26 12.99
CA LEU A 68 -11.57 1.00 11.68
C LEU A 68 -11.54 2.29 10.85
N GLU A 69 -10.34 2.69 10.43
CA GLU A 69 -10.14 3.77 9.47
C GLU A 69 -9.90 3.17 8.08
N ILE A 70 -10.45 3.80 7.04
CA ILE A 70 -10.21 3.41 5.64
C ILE A 70 -9.42 4.50 4.97
N LEU A 71 -8.19 4.18 4.57
CA LEU A 71 -7.37 5.07 3.75
C LEU A 71 -7.54 4.69 2.28
N CYS A 72 -7.85 5.69 1.47
CA CYS A 72 -7.87 5.57 0.02
C CYS A 72 -6.69 6.39 -0.53
N LEU A 73 -5.67 5.70 -1.02
CA LEU A 73 -4.47 6.31 -1.56
C LEU A 73 -4.52 6.26 -3.08
N SER A 74 -4.17 7.37 -3.72
CA SER A 74 -3.91 7.36 -5.16
C SER A 74 -2.56 6.72 -5.40
N SER A 75 -2.54 5.53 -5.98
CA SER A 75 -1.32 4.86 -6.39
C SER A 75 -0.93 5.37 -7.78
N LYS A 76 0.29 5.85 -7.91
CA LYS A 76 0.88 6.19 -9.20
C LYS A 76 1.99 5.21 -9.50
N GLU A 77 1.68 4.26 -10.38
CA GLU A 77 2.71 3.36 -10.88
C GLU A 77 3.81 4.14 -11.59
N ASN A 78 5.04 3.81 -11.27
CA ASN A 78 6.22 4.42 -11.86
C ASN A 78 6.93 3.42 -12.75
N PHE A 79 6.92 3.67 -14.05
CA PHE A 79 7.60 2.87 -15.06
C PHE A 79 8.91 3.49 -15.55
N ASP A 80 9.45 4.50 -14.87
CA ASP A 80 10.63 5.24 -15.35
C ASP A 80 11.83 4.31 -15.53
N ALA A 81 12.11 3.40 -14.59
CA ALA A 81 13.18 2.42 -14.73
C ALA A 81 12.97 1.47 -15.93
N ASN A 82 11.73 1.05 -16.17
CA ASN A 82 11.39 0.20 -17.34
C ASN A 82 11.59 0.98 -18.65
N LYS A 83 11.22 2.25 -18.67
CA LYS A 83 11.41 3.12 -19.84
C LYS A 83 12.88 3.38 -20.13
N GLU A 84 13.69 3.62 -19.10
CA GLU A 84 15.14 3.78 -19.23
C GLU A 84 15.77 2.50 -19.79
N TYR A 85 15.38 1.34 -19.28
CA TYR A 85 15.85 0.05 -19.80
C TYR A 85 15.50 -0.12 -21.29
N LEU A 86 14.25 0.16 -21.69
CA LEU A 86 13.84 0.05 -23.11
C LEU A 86 14.61 1.02 -24.00
N LYS A 87 14.85 2.25 -23.54
CA LYS A 87 15.66 3.24 -24.28
C LYS A 87 17.10 2.76 -24.48
N SER A 88 17.74 2.27 -23.42
CA SER A 88 19.07 1.70 -23.49
C SER A 88 19.13 0.54 -24.49
N ARG A 89 18.14 -0.37 -24.45
CA ARG A 89 18.05 -1.47 -25.41
C ARG A 89 17.85 -1.00 -26.86
N MET A 90 17.09 0.09 -27.07
CA MET A 90 16.90 0.67 -28.41
C MET A 90 18.17 1.28 -28.97
N GLU A 91 19.04 1.84 -28.13
CA GLU A 91 20.35 2.41 -28.54
C GLU A 91 21.32 1.31 -28.98
N GLU A 92 21.30 0.16 -28.31
CA GLU A 92 22.15 -0.99 -28.59
C GLU A 92 21.66 -1.86 -29.76
N GLU A 93 20.37 -1.75 -30.13
CA GLU A 93 19.73 -2.63 -31.10
C GLU A 93 20.04 -2.19 -32.54
N GLU A 94 20.60 -3.06 -33.34
CA GLU A 94 20.94 -2.81 -34.75
C GLU A 94 19.77 -3.15 -35.70
N ASN A 95 18.89 -4.09 -35.27
CA ASN A 95 17.78 -4.52 -36.08
C ASN A 95 16.63 -3.49 -36.04
N HIS A 96 16.38 -2.86 -37.16
CA HIS A 96 15.32 -1.83 -37.30
C HIS A 96 13.93 -2.34 -36.91
N VAL A 97 13.59 -3.60 -37.18
CA VAL A 97 12.28 -4.16 -36.80
C VAL A 97 12.15 -4.31 -35.30
N VAL A 98 13.20 -4.80 -34.63
CA VAL A 98 13.23 -4.94 -33.17
C VAL A 98 13.19 -3.57 -32.51
N ARG A 99 13.95 -2.60 -33.03
CA ARG A 99 13.90 -1.22 -32.54
C ARG A 99 12.51 -0.62 -32.60
N LYS A 100 11.76 -0.88 -33.67
CA LYS A 100 10.37 -0.42 -33.82
C LYS A 100 9.43 -1.08 -32.81
N LEU A 101 9.64 -2.36 -32.46
CA LEU A 101 8.88 -3.03 -31.41
C LEU A 101 9.16 -2.41 -30.04
N LEU A 102 10.43 -2.18 -29.70
CA LEU A 102 10.81 -1.51 -28.45
C LEU A 102 10.18 -0.11 -28.33
N GLU A 103 10.11 0.63 -29.44
CA GLU A 103 9.43 1.94 -29.48
C GLU A 103 7.91 1.81 -29.22
N GLN A 104 7.26 0.76 -29.75
CA GLN A 104 5.85 0.48 -29.46
C GLN A 104 5.64 0.11 -28.00
N ASP A 105 6.55 -0.68 -27.41
CA ASP A 105 6.49 -1.04 -25.99
C ASP A 105 6.64 0.20 -25.09
N LEU A 106 7.57 1.10 -25.45
CA LEU A 106 7.72 2.38 -24.73
C LEU A 106 6.41 3.20 -24.75
N LYS A 107 5.78 3.34 -25.91
CA LYS A 107 4.49 4.02 -26.06
C LYS A 107 3.38 3.32 -25.28
N SER A 108 3.43 1.99 -25.19
CA SER A 108 2.47 1.21 -24.40
C SER A 108 2.63 1.45 -22.90
N LEU A 109 3.87 1.53 -22.41
CA LEU A 109 4.15 1.89 -21.00
C LEU A 109 3.65 3.30 -20.66
N ASP A 110 3.78 4.27 -21.57
CA ASP A 110 3.24 5.62 -21.38
C ASP A 110 1.72 5.61 -21.23
N LYS A 111 1.03 4.84 -22.09
CA LYS A 111 -0.43 4.67 -22.01
C LYS A 111 -0.85 3.98 -20.71
N MET A 112 -0.14 2.91 -20.32
CA MET A 112 -0.40 2.21 -19.05
C MET A 112 -0.21 3.15 -17.88
N GLN A 113 0.85 3.95 -17.84
CA GLN A 113 1.10 4.90 -16.75
C GLN A 113 -0.03 5.90 -16.59
N ILE A 114 -0.60 6.40 -17.70
CA ILE A 114 -1.75 7.31 -17.67
C ILE A 114 -3.01 6.58 -17.16
N GLN A 115 -3.26 5.36 -17.62
CA GLN A 115 -4.42 4.57 -17.19
C GLN A 115 -4.33 4.17 -15.70
N MET A 116 -3.14 3.82 -15.23
CA MET A 116 -2.91 3.42 -13.85
C MET A 116 -2.74 4.63 -12.90
N ALA A 117 -2.60 5.86 -13.41
CA ALA A 117 -2.59 7.07 -12.59
C ALA A 117 -3.90 7.26 -11.78
N THR A 118 -4.97 6.57 -12.17
CA THR A 118 -6.25 6.55 -11.45
C THR A 118 -6.41 5.33 -10.53
N ALA A 119 -5.40 4.45 -10.47
CA ALA A 119 -5.42 3.30 -9.57
C ALA A 119 -5.45 3.78 -8.11
N ARG A 120 -6.29 3.16 -7.32
CA ARG A 120 -6.45 3.46 -5.90
C ARG A 120 -6.09 2.23 -5.09
N GLU A 121 -5.31 2.46 -4.04
CA GLU A 121 -5.04 1.47 -3.02
C GLU A 121 -5.90 1.77 -1.80
N PHE A 122 -6.47 0.73 -1.23
CA PHE A 122 -7.27 0.83 -0.01
C PHE A 122 -6.52 0.13 1.11
N ILE A 123 -6.40 0.81 2.23
CA ILE A 123 -5.74 0.30 3.42
C ILE A 123 -6.72 0.44 4.58
N PHE A 124 -6.98 -0.67 5.27
CA PHE A 124 -7.66 -0.63 6.56
C PHE A 124 -6.63 -0.36 7.64
N VAL A 125 -6.87 0.65 8.45
CA VAL A 125 -6.04 1.00 9.59
C VAL A 125 -6.83 0.72 10.87
N LEU A 126 -6.29 -0.18 11.66
CA LEU A 126 -6.84 -0.52 12.97
C LEU A 126 -6.01 0.13 14.06
N ARG A 127 -6.69 0.79 14.98
CA ARG A 127 -6.08 1.41 16.15
C ARG A 127 -6.20 0.48 17.35
N LEU A 128 -5.06 -0.01 17.83
CA LEU A 128 -5.00 -0.79 19.06
C LEU A 128 -4.84 0.14 20.25
N LYS A 129 -5.78 0.08 21.18
CA LYS A 129 -5.72 0.80 22.46
C LYS A 129 -5.45 -0.18 23.58
N ASN A 130 -4.29 -0.08 24.22
CA ASN A 130 -3.96 -0.76 25.49
C ASN A 130 -4.20 -2.28 25.53
N GLU A 131 -4.17 -2.97 24.40
CA GLU A 131 -4.23 -4.43 24.36
C GLU A 131 -2.93 -5.01 24.94
N LYS A 132 -3.05 -5.98 25.86
CA LYS A 132 -1.87 -6.67 26.41
C LYS A 132 -1.25 -7.53 25.30
N ASP A 133 0.06 -7.45 25.13
CA ASP A 133 0.84 -8.11 24.07
C ASP A 133 0.52 -9.62 23.88
N SER A 134 0.08 -10.32 24.93
CA SER A 134 -0.23 -11.75 24.89
C SER A 134 -1.44 -12.13 24.01
N ASN A 135 -2.35 -11.20 23.71
CA ASN A 135 -3.58 -11.46 22.94
C ASN A 135 -3.60 -10.82 21.55
N ILE A 136 -2.65 -9.94 21.25
CA ILE A 136 -2.64 -9.14 20.02
C ILE A 136 -2.59 -10.03 18.77
N TYR A 137 -1.72 -11.04 18.74
CA TYR A 137 -1.62 -11.93 17.59
C TYR A 137 -2.91 -12.72 17.29
N ALA A 138 -3.57 -13.21 18.34
CA ALA A 138 -4.84 -13.93 18.17
C ALA A 138 -5.93 -12.97 17.67
N TYR A 139 -5.98 -11.76 18.21
CA TYR A 139 -6.91 -10.72 17.80
C TYR A 139 -6.68 -10.32 16.34
N LEU A 140 -5.45 -9.99 15.95
CA LEU A 140 -5.09 -9.65 14.57
C LEU A 140 -5.35 -10.78 13.59
N SER A 141 -5.07 -12.04 13.98
CA SER A 141 -5.36 -13.22 13.16
C SER A 141 -6.87 -13.40 12.92
N ASN A 142 -7.71 -13.12 13.91
CA ASN A 142 -9.16 -13.18 13.76
C ASN A 142 -9.67 -12.05 12.83
N ILE A 143 -9.13 -10.85 12.97
CA ILE A 143 -9.44 -9.72 12.09
C ILE A 143 -9.02 -10.04 10.64
N GLU A 144 -7.80 -10.54 10.46
CA GLU A 144 -7.30 -10.91 9.13
C GLU A 144 -8.19 -11.97 8.46
N LYS A 145 -8.68 -12.94 9.22
CA LYS A 145 -9.65 -13.94 8.71
C LYS A 145 -10.95 -13.27 8.28
N SER A 146 -11.52 -12.40 9.12
CA SER A 146 -12.77 -11.68 8.80
C SER A 146 -12.65 -10.77 7.57
N ILE A 147 -11.46 -10.23 7.30
CA ILE A 147 -11.20 -9.39 6.11
C ILE A 147 -11.01 -10.26 4.85
N LYS A 148 -10.53 -11.49 4.98
CA LYS A 148 -10.28 -12.41 3.85
C LYS A 148 -11.52 -13.13 3.34
N GLU A 149 -12.58 -13.21 4.12
CA GLU A 149 -13.89 -13.76 3.73
C GLU A 149 -14.63 -12.81 2.77
#